data_b9a16e9c5d05275db6e03da64ebb8adc
#
_entry.id   b9a16e9c5d05275db6e03da64ebb8adc
#
_cell.length_a   1.000
_cell.length_b   1.000
_cell.length_c   1.000
_cell.angle_alpha   90.00
_cell.angle_beta   90.00
_cell.angle_gamma   90.00
#
_symmetry.space_group_name_H-M   'P 1'
#
loop_
_entity.id
_entity.type
_entity.pdbx_description
1 polymer ?
#
loop_
_entity_poly.entity_id
_entity_poly.type
_entity_poly.pdbx_seq_one_letter_code
_entity_poly.pdbx_strand_id
1 'polypeptide(L)'
;IDSDPSSIDKIIDVDVAMTGNAKKVISQINKELKAMNFDNKKFDPWMKKAMQWRADHGLNHNMLDQKNSSDIILPQQVIQSAYKATDGKAFVTSDVGQHQMFAAQYYHFNEPRKWINSGGLGTMGFGLPAAMGVKFAFPDETVACITGEGSIQMCIQELSTCGQYGLPIKIINLNNRALGMVKQWQDMQYGGRYSSISYEDSLPDFIKLAESYG
;
A
#
# COMPACT_ATOMS: atom_id res chain seq x y z
N ILE A 1 -15.31 -6.32 17.42
CA ILE A 1 -15.81 -4.92 17.48
C ILE A 1 -16.05 -4.44 16.08
N ASP A 2 -17.26 -4.04 15.74
CA ASP A 2 -17.60 -3.45 14.44
C ASP A 2 -18.70 -2.41 14.61
N SER A 3 -18.75 -1.41 13.73
CA SER A 3 -19.85 -0.43 13.71
C SER A 3 -21.11 -0.97 13.01
N ASP A 4 -20.93 -1.98 12.16
CA ASP A 4 -22.00 -2.66 11.44
C ASP A 4 -22.35 -3.99 12.13
N PRO A 5 -23.57 -4.14 12.70
CA PRO A 5 -23.96 -5.39 13.33
C PRO A 5 -24.01 -6.58 12.38
N SER A 6 -24.18 -6.35 11.07
CA SER A 6 -24.17 -7.43 10.06
C SER A 6 -22.79 -8.06 9.82
N SER A 7 -21.72 -7.42 10.29
CA SER A 7 -20.36 -7.96 10.25
C SER A 7 -20.08 -8.97 11.38
N ILE A 8 -20.90 -8.98 12.42
CA ILE A 8 -20.77 -9.92 13.54
C ILE A 8 -21.18 -11.32 13.06
N ASP A 9 -20.40 -12.34 13.45
CA ASP A 9 -20.59 -13.76 13.11
C ASP A 9 -20.61 -14.07 11.59
N LYS A 10 -20.18 -13.11 10.76
CA LYS A 10 -20.24 -13.27 9.30
C LYS A 10 -19.27 -14.32 8.76
N ILE A 11 -18.10 -14.45 9.35
CA ILE A 11 -17.03 -15.37 8.88
C ILE A 11 -16.64 -16.33 9.99
N ILE A 12 -16.54 -15.84 11.22
CA ILE A 12 -16.13 -16.60 12.42
C ILE A 12 -17.12 -16.23 13.52
N ASP A 13 -17.61 -17.25 14.25
CA ASP A 13 -18.38 -17.02 15.45
C ASP A 13 -17.56 -16.28 16.48
N VAL A 14 -18.08 -15.21 17.05
CA VAL A 14 -17.35 -14.40 18.02
C VAL A 14 -17.73 -14.76 19.45
N ASP A 15 -16.77 -14.78 20.36
CA ASP A 15 -17.03 -15.05 21.80
C ASP A 15 -17.80 -13.91 22.46
N VAL A 16 -17.48 -12.66 22.06
CA VAL A 16 -18.15 -11.45 22.58
C VAL A 16 -18.35 -10.44 21.48
N ALA A 17 -19.60 -10.21 21.10
CA ALA A 17 -20.00 -9.23 20.12
C ALA A 17 -20.10 -7.81 20.73
N MET A 18 -19.44 -6.83 20.11
CA MET A 18 -19.52 -5.44 20.51
C MET A 18 -19.78 -4.56 19.28
N THR A 19 -21.02 -4.11 19.12
CA THR A 19 -21.38 -3.20 18.03
C THR A 19 -21.20 -1.76 18.47
N GLY A 20 -20.42 -0.97 17.72
CA GLY A 20 -20.22 0.44 18.02
C GLY A 20 -18.93 1.02 17.42
N ASN A 21 -18.74 2.31 17.65
CA ASN A 21 -17.51 3.00 17.23
C ASN A 21 -16.31 2.43 17.98
N ALA A 22 -15.31 1.95 17.25
CA ALA A 22 -14.14 1.28 17.80
C ALA A 22 -13.42 2.10 18.88
N LYS A 23 -13.25 3.43 18.68
CA LYS A 23 -12.61 4.31 19.66
C LYS A 23 -13.38 4.33 20.98
N LYS A 24 -14.72 4.42 20.93
CA LYS A 24 -15.56 4.45 22.15
C LYS A 24 -15.51 3.11 22.87
N VAL A 25 -15.67 2.00 22.14
CA VAL A 25 -15.65 0.65 22.72
C VAL A 25 -14.27 0.35 23.34
N ILE A 26 -13.17 0.60 22.63
CA ILE A 26 -11.82 0.38 23.15
C ILE A 26 -11.55 1.25 24.37
N SER A 27 -12.03 2.51 24.40
CA SER A 27 -11.88 3.37 25.55
C SER A 27 -12.59 2.83 26.80
N GLN A 28 -13.79 2.24 26.61
CA GLN A 28 -14.53 1.60 27.70
C GLN A 28 -13.81 0.34 28.20
N ILE A 29 -13.36 -0.53 27.28
CA ILE A 29 -12.58 -1.72 27.64
C ILE A 29 -11.34 -1.33 28.44
N ASN A 30 -10.58 -0.32 27.99
CA ASN A 30 -9.40 0.15 28.70
C ASN A 30 -9.71 0.69 30.11
N LYS A 31 -10.88 1.33 30.29
CA LYS A 31 -11.33 1.79 31.60
C LYS A 31 -11.61 0.61 32.53
N GLU A 32 -12.34 -0.39 32.05
CA GLU A 32 -12.67 -1.59 32.83
C GLU A 32 -11.41 -2.39 33.20
N LEU A 33 -10.50 -2.61 32.24
CA LEU A 33 -9.23 -3.31 32.51
C LEU A 33 -8.38 -2.62 33.57
N LYS A 34 -8.35 -1.29 33.59
CA LYS A 34 -7.67 -0.51 34.65
C LYS A 34 -8.34 -0.68 36.00
N ALA A 35 -9.69 -0.70 36.04
CA ALA A 35 -10.44 -0.90 37.27
C ALA A 35 -10.28 -2.33 37.86
N MET A 36 -10.05 -3.31 37.01
CA MET A 36 -9.87 -4.71 37.39
C MET A 36 -8.46 -5.04 37.90
N ASN A 37 -7.52 -4.07 37.92
CA ASN A 37 -6.09 -4.34 38.22
C ASN A 37 -5.54 -5.50 37.40
N PHE A 38 -5.86 -5.51 36.12
CA PHE A 38 -5.54 -6.61 35.24
C PHE A 38 -4.01 -6.82 35.11
N ASP A 39 -3.53 -8.02 35.49
CA ASP A 39 -2.12 -8.39 35.32
C ASP A 39 -1.84 -8.76 33.86
N ASN A 40 -1.20 -7.85 33.14
CA ASN A 40 -0.80 -8.06 31.75
C ASN A 40 0.47 -8.93 31.60
N LYS A 41 1.25 -9.13 32.67
CA LYS A 41 2.49 -9.91 32.62
C LYS A 41 2.26 -11.38 32.26
N LYS A 42 1.07 -11.91 32.51
CA LYS A 42 0.70 -13.27 32.10
C LYS A 42 0.79 -13.48 30.57
N PHE A 43 0.77 -12.43 29.78
CA PHE A 43 0.93 -12.48 28.31
C PHE A 43 2.38 -12.31 27.85
N ASP A 44 3.33 -11.98 28.74
CA ASP A 44 4.73 -11.75 28.37
C ASP A 44 5.34 -12.91 27.57
N PRO A 45 5.12 -14.20 27.91
CA PRO A 45 5.65 -15.29 27.11
C PRO A 45 5.12 -15.31 25.67
N TRP A 46 3.82 -15.03 25.50
CA TRP A 46 3.20 -14.94 24.19
C TRP A 46 3.71 -13.72 23.40
N MET A 47 3.75 -12.56 24.05
CA MET A 47 4.28 -11.33 23.45
C MET A 47 5.72 -11.51 23.00
N LYS A 48 6.57 -12.14 23.83
CA LYS A 48 7.95 -12.45 23.49
C LYS A 48 8.03 -13.34 22.25
N LYS A 49 7.20 -14.37 22.15
CA LYS A 49 7.13 -15.27 21.00
C LYS A 49 6.66 -14.54 19.74
N ALA A 50 5.63 -13.71 19.84
CA ALA A 50 5.12 -12.92 18.72
C ALA A 50 6.16 -11.90 18.21
N MET A 51 6.88 -11.24 19.12
CA MET A 51 7.96 -10.33 18.78
C MET A 51 9.14 -11.05 18.12
N GLN A 52 9.47 -12.26 18.57
CA GLN A 52 10.48 -13.09 17.92
C GLN A 52 10.08 -13.45 16.50
N TRP A 53 8.85 -13.90 16.27
CA TRP A 53 8.35 -14.17 14.93
C TRP A 53 8.39 -12.94 14.01
N ARG A 54 8.07 -11.78 14.58
CA ARG A 54 8.18 -10.52 13.84
C ARG A 54 9.62 -10.18 13.46
N ALA A 55 10.58 -10.49 14.33
CA ALA A 55 12.00 -10.28 14.05
C ALA A 55 12.51 -11.27 12.98
N ASP A 56 12.11 -12.53 13.07
CA ASP A 56 12.60 -13.59 12.18
C ASP A 56 11.96 -13.56 10.79
N HIS A 57 10.67 -13.20 10.71
CA HIS A 57 9.85 -13.34 9.50
C HIS A 57 9.11 -12.06 9.10
N GLY A 58 9.27 -10.97 9.85
CA GLY A 58 8.59 -9.71 9.58
C GLY A 58 9.14 -8.96 8.38
N LEU A 59 8.35 -8.04 7.86
CA LEU A 59 8.68 -7.21 6.69
C LEU A 59 9.58 -6.00 7.03
N ASN A 60 10.24 -6.03 8.20
CA ASN A 60 11.05 -4.89 8.71
C ASN A 60 12.50 -4.91 8.19
N HIS A 61 12.78 -5.67 7.13
CA HIS A 61 14.12 -5.72 6.55
C HIS A 61 14.46 -4.39 5.89
N ASN A 62 15.64 -3.85 6.23
CA ASN A 62 16.19 -2.72 5.48
C ASN A 62 16.68 -3.21 4.12
N MET A 63 15.89 -2.95 3.09
CA MET A 63 16.19 -3.38 1.72
C MET A 63 17.21 -2.44 1.04
N LEU A 64 17.42 -1.23 1.59
CA LEU A 64 18.34 -0.26 1.00
C LEU A 64 19.82 -0.70 1.12
N ASP A 65 20.14 -1.47 2.16
CA ASP A 65 21.49 -1.96 2.41
C ASP A 65 21.75 -3.31 1.71
N GLN A 66 20.77 -3.92 1.10
CA GLN A 66 20.94 -5.16 0.35
C GLN A 66 21.68 -4.86 -0.97
N LYS A 67 22.91 -5.38 -1.08
CA LYS A 67 23.62 -5.42 -2.36
C LYS A 67 22.95 -6.47 -3.25
N ASN A 68 22.30 -6.02 -4.29
CA ASN A 68 21.84 -6.93 -5.33
C ASN A 68 23.06 -7.44 -6.09
N SER A 69 23.09 -8.74 -6.34
CA SER A 69 24.10 -9.38 -7.21
C SER A 69 23.92 -9.01 -8.71
N SER A 70 22.89 -8.24 -9.02
CA SER A 70 22.53 -7.76 -10.35
C SER A 70 22.22 -6.27 -10.30
N ASP A 71 22.35 -5.56 -11.42
CA ASP A 71 21.98 -4.14 -11.56
C ASP A 71 20.45 -3.89 -11.52
N ILE A 72 19.70 -4.86 -10.99
CA ILE A 72 18.23 -4.78 -10.89
C ILE A 72 17.85 -4.05 -9.60
N ILE A 73 17.02 -3.02 -9.73
CA ILE A 73 16.43 -2.32 -8.61
C ILE A 73 15.21 -3.11 -8.10
N LEU A 74 15.21 -3.48 -6.84
CA LEU A 74 14.06 -4.17 -6.24
C LEU A 74 12.93 -3.18 -5.92
N PRO A 75 11.67 -3.55 -6.15
CA PRO A 75 10.52 -2.70 -5.81
C PRO A 75 10.53 -2.22 -4.35
N GLN A 76 10.93 -3.08 -3.43
CA GLN A 76 11.05 -2.77 -2.00
C GLN A 76 12.04 -1.63 -1.73
N GLN A 77 13.17 -1.60 -2.46
CA GLN A 77 14.16 -0.53 -2.36
C GLN A 77 13.59 0.80 -2.84
N VAL A 78 12.81 0.79 -3.91
CA VAL A 78 12.14 2.00 -4.43
C VAL A 78 11.18 2.56 -3.39
N ILE A 79 10.34 1.71 -2.79
CA ILE A 79 9.37 2.12 -1.78
C ILE A 79 10.06 2.67 -0.52
N GLN A 80 11.10 2.01 -0.02
CA GLN A 80 11.86 2.50 1.13
C GLN A 80 12.63 3.78 0.82
N SER A 81 13.12 3.95 -0.42
CA SER A 81 13.73 5.21 -0.86
C SER A 81 12.72 6.35 -0.89
N ALA A 82 11.51 6.08 -1.39
CA ALA A 82 10.41 7.05 -1.38
C ALA A 82 10.02 7.45 0.05
N TYR A 83 9.92 6.49 0.97
CA TYR A 83 9.70 6.75 2.39
C TYR A 83 10.79 7.65 2.98
N LYS A 84 12.07 7.32 2.74
CA LYS A 84 13.21 8.09 3.23
C LYS A 84 13.24 9.50 2.65
N ALA A 85 12.99 9.65 1.36
CA ALA A 85 12.99 10.94 0.67
C ALA A 85 11.88 11.89 1.16
N THR A 86 10.77 11.34 1.65
CA THR A 86 9.61 12.11 2.15
C THR A 86 9.55 12.18 3.67
N ASP A 87 10.52 11.59 4.37
CA ASP A 87 10.49 11.42 5.83
C ASP A 87 9.18 10.77 6.33
N GLY A 88 8.58 9.91 5.49
CA GLY A 88 7.30 9.26 5.78
C GLY A 88 6.08 10.19 5.86
N LYS A 89 6.21 11.45 5.46
CA LYS A 89 5.16 12.49 5.62
C LYS A 89 4.26 12.64 4.38
N ALA A 90 4.64 12.07 3.24
CA ALA A 90 3.84 12.19 2.03
C ALA A 90 2.47 11.51 2.16
N PHE A 91 1.49 12.07 1.46
CA PHE A 91 0.32 11.28 1.06
C PHE A 91 0.75 10.30 -0.03
N VAL A 92 0.45 9.05 0.18
CA VAL A 92 0.76 8.00 -0.80
C VAL A 92 -0.55 7.45 -1.36
N THR A 93 -0.75 7.61 -2.64
CA THR A 93 -1.81 6.90 -3.37
C THR A 93 -1.21 5.70 -4.08
N SER A 94 -1.98 4.65 -4.25
CA SER A 94 -1.51 3.49 -5.00
C SER A 94 -2.55 3.02 -5.99
N ASP A 95 -2.07 2.67 -7.16
CA ASP A 95 -2.79 1.80 -8.07
C ASP A 95 -2.82 0.35 -7.57
N VAL A 96 -3.46 -0.54 -8.31
CA VAL A 96 -3.68 -1.92 -7.94
C VAL A 96 -2.75 -2.87 -8.68
N GLY A 97 -2.02 -3.68 -7.92
CA GLY A 97 -1.05 -4.65 -8.42
C GLY A 97 0.03 -4.98 -7.39
N GLN A 98 1.12 -5.61 -7.81
CA GLN A 98 2.26 -5.88 -6.91
C GLN A 98 2.84 -4.60 -6.30
N HIS A 99 2.87 -3.49 -7.04
CA HIS A 99 3.30 -2.18 -6.55
C HIS A 99 2.48 -1.72 -5.32
N GLN A 100 1.17 -1.99 -5.29
CA GLN A 100 0.32 -1.76 -4.14
C GLN A 100 0.76 -2.60 -2.92
N MET A 101 1.05 -3.88 -3.15
CA MET A 101 1.51 -4.78 -2.09
C MET A 101 2.85 -4.30 -1.52
N PHE A 102 3.81 -3.93 -2.38
CA PHE A 102 5.10 -3.40 -1.95
C PHE A 102 4.95 -2.08 -1.19
N ALA A 103 4.09 -1.17 -1.66
CA ALA A 103 3.82 0.08 -0.97
C ALA A 103 3.23 -0.15 0.43
N ALA A 104 2.23 -1.03 0.54
CA ALA A 104 1.61 -1.37 1.82
C ALA A 104 2.57 -2.04 2.81
N GLN A 105 3.55 -2.82 2.31
CA GLN A 105 4.48 -3.57 3.14
C GLN A 105 5.73 -2.78 3.55
N TYR A 106 6.24 -1.91 2.69
CA TYR A 106 7.56 -1.29 2.85
C TYR A 106 7.54 0.23 3.02
N TYR A 107 6.40 0.90 2.81
CA TYR A 107 6.21 2.29 3.19
C TYR A 107 5.61 2.36 4.60
N HIS A 108 6.33 2.91 5.56
CA HIS A 108 5.85 3.00 6.94
C HIS A 108 4.98 4.24 7.13
N PHE A 109 3.68 4.03 7.37
CA PHE A 109 2.72 5.10 7.61
C PHE A 109 2.65 5.40 9.11
N ASN A 110 3.04 6.62 9.50
CA ASN A 110 3.04 7.08 10.89
C ASN A 110 1.79 7.91 11.22
N GLU A 111 1.07 8.35 10.19
CA GLU A 111 -0.12 9.18 10.32
C GLU A 111 -1.32 8.51 9.65
N PRO A 112 -2.53 8.61 10.26
CA PRO A 112 -3.74 8.08 9.65
C PRO A 112 -4.09 8.85 8.37
N ARG A 113 -4.77 8.18 7.44
CA ARG A 113 -5.27 8.77 6.18
C ARG A 113 -4.18 9.22 5.19
N LYS A 114 -2.92 8.85 5.40
CA LYS A 114 -1.82 9.09 4.46
C LYS A 114 -1.69 7.98 3.39
N TRP A 115 -2.35 6.85 3.58
CA TRP A 115 -2.42 5.74 2.62
C TRP A 115 -3.79 5.67 1.96
N ILE A 116 -3.83 5.90 0.63
CA ILE A 116 -5.05 5.97 -0.17
C ILE A 116 -4.95 4.96 -1.31
N ASN A 117 -5.79 3.94 -1.28
CA ASN A 117 -5.80 2.88 -2.27
C ASN A 117 -7.20 2.30 -2.48
N SER A 118 -7.40 1.63 -3.61
CA SER A 118 -8.62 0.86 -3.88
C SER A 118 -8.51 -0.55 -3.28
N GLY A 119 -8.50 -0.64 -1.93
CA GLY A 119 -8.30 -1.90 -1.22
C GLY A 119 -9.52 -2.83 -1.22
N GLY A 120 -10.71 -2.31 -1.45
CA GLY A 120 -11.95 -3.08 -1.49
C GLY A 120 -12.24 -3.65 -2.88
N LEU A 121 -12.38 -2.79 -3.88
CA LEU A 121 -12.71 -3.18 -5.25
C LEU A 121 -11.48 -3.55 -6.09
N GLY A 122 -10.30 -3.05 -5.75
CA GLY A 122 -9.08 -3.34 -6.51
C GLY A 122 -9.08 -2.70 -7.90
N THR A 123 -9.46 -1.44 -8.01
CA THR A 123 -9.61 -0.73 -9.28
C THR A 123 -8.25 -0.27 -9.80
N MET A 124 -7.77 -0.87 -10.89
CA MET A 124 -6.63 -0.36 -11.65
C MET A 124 -7.00 0.99 -12.29
N GLY A 125 -6.03 1.93 -12.32
CA GLY A 125 -6.27 3.31 -12.78
C GLY A 125 -6.73 4.26 -11.66
N PHE A 126 -6.85 3.80 -10.42
CA PHE A 126 -7.25 4.61 -9.27
C PHE A 126 -6.16 5.58 -8.80
N GLY A 127 -4.89 5.18 -8.91
CA GLY A 127 -3.76 5.84 -8.21
C GLY A 127 -3.56 7.30 -8.59
N LEU A 128 -3.47 7.61 -9.90
CA LEU A 128 -3.25 8.97 -10.39
C LEU A 128 -4.44 9.90 -10.11
N PRO A 129 -5.70 9.56 -10.45
CA PRO A 129 -6.85 10.40 -10.12
C PRO A 129 -7.00 10.65 -8.62
N ALA A 130 -6.73 9.65 -7.79
CA ALA A 130 -6.74 9.82 -6.34
C ALA A 130 -5.64 10.80 -5.87
N ALA A 131 -4.44 10.71 -6.45
CA ALA A 131 -3.34 11.65 -6.15
C ALA A 131 -3.72 13.09 -6.51
N MET A 132 -4.39 13.27 -7.65
CA MET A 132 -4.92 14.58 -8.06
C MET A 132 -5.90 15.13 -7.03
N GLY A 133 -6.88 14.32 -6.60
CA GLY A 133 -7.84 14.70 -5.57
C GLY A 133 -7.17 15.09 -4.25
N VAL A 134 -6.16 14.32 -3.82
CA VAL A 134 -5.37 14.65 -2.63
C VAL A 134 -4.63 15.98 -2.82
N LYS A 135 -4.00 16.20 -3.98
CA LYS A 135 -3.23 17.40 -4.23
C LYS A 135 -4.10 18.65 -4.31
N PHE A 136 -5.33 18.55 -4.81
CA PHE A 136 -6.31 19.62 -4.72
C PHE A 136 -6.75 19.92 -3.28
N ALA A 137 -6.95 18.89 -2.48
CA ALA A 137 -7.36 19.06 -1.08
C ALA A 137 -6.23 19.56 -0.17
N PHE A 138 -4.99 19.21 -0.49
CA PHE A 138 -3.78 19.51 0.29
C PHE A 138 -2.67 20.06 -0.64
N PRO A 139 -2.80 21.29 -1.12
CA PRO A 139 -1.93 21.85 -2.16
C PRO A 139 -0.46 21.98 -1.74
N ASP A 140 -0.19 22.13 -0.44
CA ASP A 140 1.18 22.33 0.09
C ASP A 140 1.86 20.99 0.44
N GLU A 141 1.10 19.90 0.50
CA GLU A 141 1.61 18.59 0.92
C GLU A 141 2.29 17.85 -0.23
N THR A 142 3.25 17.01 0.10
CA THR A 142 3.86 16.09 -0.86
C THR A 142 2.91 14.92 -1.14
N VAL A 143 2.63 14.67 -2.42
CA VAL A 143 1.81 13.56 -2.88
C VAL A 143 2.62 12.65 -3.78
N ALA A 144 2.69 11.36 -3.45
CA ALA A 144 3.33 10.33 -4.25
C ALA A 144 2.28 9.32 -4.73
N CYS A 145 2.27 9.06 -6.03
CA CYS A 145 1.45 8.01 -6.65
C CYS A 145 2.34 6.83 -6.99
N ILE A 146 2.11 5.69 -6.32
CA ILE A 146 2.79 4.43 -6.61
C ILE A 146 1.93 3.65 -7.61
N THR A 147 2.48 3.38 -8.78
CA THR A 147 1.74 2.73 -9.87
C THR A 147 2.58 1.67 -10.57
N GLY A 148 1.98 0.94 -11.47
CA GLY A 148 2.62 0.03 -12.41
C GLY A 148 2.23 0.38 -13.83
N GLU A 149 3.00 -0.13 -14.81
CA GLU A 149 2.86 0.22 -16.22
C GLU A 149 1.47 -0.09 -16.80
N GLY A 150 0.82 -1.13 -16.30
CA GLY A 150 -0.54 -1.47 -16.75
C GLY A 150 -1.61 -0.57 -16.16
N SER A 151 -1.48 -0.22 -14.89
CA SER A 151 -2.46 0.62 -14.19
C SER A 151 -2.42 2.07 -14.65
N ILE A 152 -1.22 2.66 -14.79
CA ILE A 152 -1.09 4.06 -15.19
C ILE A 152 -1.68 4.32 -16.58
N GLN A 153 -1.58 3.36 -17.49
CA GLN A 153 -2.15 3.48 -18.83
C GLN A 153 -3.67 3.60 -18.86
N MET A 154 -4.37 3.13 -17.81
CA MET A 154 -5.84 3.20 -17.74
C MET A 154 -6.37 4.61 -17.51
N CYS A 155 -5.52 5.53 -17.01
CA CYS A 155 -5.91 6.91 -16.73
C CYS A 155 -4.80 7.92 -17.12
N ILE A 156 -3.94 7.54 -18.05
CA ILE A 156 -2.77 8.34 -18.45
C ILE A 156 -3.13 9.72 -19.00
N GLN A 157 -4.33 9.85 -19.60
CA GLN A 157 -4.88 11.13 -20.08
C GLN A 157 -5.02 12.18 -18.96
N GLU A 158 -5.10 11.77 -17.71
CA GLU A 158 -5.18 12.67 -16.57
C GLU A 158 -3.89 13.46 -16.32
N LEU A 159 -2.79 13.09 -16.96
CA LEU A 159 -1.58 13.91 -16.98
C LEU A 159 -1.84 15.28 -17.60
N SER A 160 -2.76 15.39 -18.57
CA SER A 160 -3.21 16.69 -19.10
C SER A 160 -3.84 17.56 -18.01
N THR A 161 -4.66 16.97 -17.16
CA THR A 161 -5.27 17.67 -16.02
C THR A 161 -4.20 18.09 -15.00
N CYS A 162 -3.22 17.22 -14.73
CA CYS A 162 -2.09 17.56 -13.87
C CYS A 162 -1.31 18.77 -14.41
N GLY A 163 -1.00 18.79 -15.72
CA GLY A 163 -0.32 19.91 -16.37
C GLY A 163 -1.15 21.19 -16.35
N GLN A 164 -2.45 21.10 -16.70
CA GLN A 164 -3.36 22.25 -16.72
C GLN A 164 -3.46 22.96 -15.37
N TYR A 165 -3.51 22.21 -14.28
CA TYR A 165 -3.68 22.75 -12.93
C TYR A 165 -2.39 22.85 -12.14
N GLY A 166 -1.25 22.54 -12.76
CA GLY A 166 0.06 22.61 -12.12
C GLY A 166 0.17 21.72 -10.88
N LEU A 167 -0.31 20.48 -10.95
CA LEU A 167 -0.32 19.54 -9.82
C LEU A 167 1.02 18.79 -9.73
N PRO A 168 1.94 19.14 -8.81
CA PRO A 168 3.26 18.52 -8.71
C PRO A 168 3.20 17.17 -7.99
N ILE A 169 2.56 16.19 -8.61
CA ILE A 169 2.46 14.81 -8.11
C ILE A 169 3.74 14.07 -8.47
N LYS A 170 4.29 13.31 -7.52
CA LYS A 170 5.44 12.42 -7.74
C LYS A 170 4.93 11.05 -8.16
N ILE A 171 5.02 10.72 -9.43
CA ILE A 171 4.58 9.44 -9.97
C ILE A 171 5.76 8.48 -9.97
N ILE A 172 5.62 7.36 -9.27
CA ILE A 172 6.62 6.29 -9.18
C ILE A 172 6.03 5.05 -9.85
N ASN A 173 6.47 4.82 -11.09
CA ASN A 173 6.01 3.70 -11.91
C ASN A 173 6.97 2.51 -11.76
N LEU A 174 6.49 1.45 -11.09
CA LEU A 174 7.22 0.18 -10.93
C LEU A 174 6.95 -0.71 -12.14
N ASN A 175 7.77 -0.53 -13.17
CA ASN A 175 7.62 -1.23 -14.45
C ASN A 175 8.39 -2.55 -14.46
N ASN A 176 7.69 -3.67 -14.44
CA ASN A 176 8.25 -5.01 -14.62
C ASN A 176 7.82 -5.68 -15.94
N ARG A 177 7.19 -4.92 -16.84
CA ARG A 177 6.70 -5.33 -18.16
C ARG A 177 5.65 -6.46 -18.11
N ALA A 178 4.94 -6.58 -16.99
CA ALA A 178 3.93 -7.61 -16.80
C ALA A 178 2.80 -7.15 -15.85
N LEU A 179 1.64 -7.78 -15.95
CA LEU A 179 0.62 -7.76 -14.90
C LEU A 179 1.15 -8.53 -13.69
N GLY A 180 2.00 -7.89 -12.88
CA GLY A 180 2.85 -8.54 -11.89
C GLY A 180 2.10 -9.36 -10.85
N MET A 181 0.93 -8.92 -10.37
CA MET A 181 0.13 -9.69 -9.41
C MET A 181 -0.46 -10.95 -10.06
N VAL A 182 -0.94 -10.85 -11.30
CA VAL A 182 -1.44 -12.02 -12.05
C VAL A 182 -0.31 -13.00 -12.34
N LYS A 183 0.87 -12.49 -12.72
CA LYS A 183 2.06 -13.29 -12.90
C LYS A 183 2.42 -14.06 -11.63
N GLN A 184 2.42 -13.40 -10.49
CA GLN A 184 2.69 -14.03 -9.19
C GLN A 184 1.74 -15.19 -8.89
N TRP A 185 0.44 -15.05 -9.19
CA TRP A 185 -0.53 -16.13 -9.06
C TRP A 185 -0.25 -17.28 -10.01
N GLN A 186 0.14 -16.97 -11.26
CA GLN A 186 0.51 -18.00 -12.23
C GLN A 186 1.78 -18.75 -11.83
N ASP A 187 2.76 -18.07 -11.24
CA ASP A 187 3.93 -18.71 -10.65
C ASP A 187 3.54 -19.67 -9.50
N MET A 188 2.71 -19.20 -8.57
CA MET A 188 2.38 -19.94 -7.35
C MET A 188 1.40 -21.09 -7.57
N GLN A 189 0.39 -20.89 -8.41
CA GLN A 189 -0.75 -21.82 -8.54
C GLN A 189 -0.72 -22.64 -9.83
N TYR A 190 -0.04 -22.16 -10.86
CA TYR A 190 -0.09 -22.75 -12.20
C TYR A 190 1.29 -23.17 -12.72
N GLY A 191 2.30 -23.26 -11.84
CA GLY A 191 3.64 -23.73 -12.20
C GLY A 191 4.31 -22.90 -13.30
N GLY A 192 4.04 -21.58 -13.33
CA GLY A 192 4.64 -20.68 -14.31
C GLY A 192 4.07 -20.79 -15.72
N ARG A 193 2.88 -21.38 -15.89
CA ARG A 193 2.17 -21.38 -17.18
C ARG A 193 1.56 -20.01 -17.44
N TYR A 194 2.37 -19.11 -18.01
CA TYR A 194 1.96 -17.73 -18.24
C TYR A 194 0.97 -17.58 -19.39
N SER A 195 -0.04 -16.75 -19.19
CA SER A 195 -1.01 -16.38 -20.21
C SER A 195 -1.49 -14.94 -20.00
N SER A 196 -1.44 -14.14 -21.05
CA SER A 196 -1.99 -12.78 -21.13
C SER A 196 -1.50 -11.82 -20.02
N ILE A 197 -0.24 -11.95 -19.59
CA ILE A 197 0.36 -11.14 -18.53
C ILE A 197 1.52 -10.25 -18.99
N SER A 198 2.14 -10.57 -20.13
CA SER A 198 3.30 -9.83 -20.65
C SER A 198 2.85 -8.70 -21.56
N TYR A 199 3.53 -7.58 -21.45
CA TYR A 199 3.37 -6.45 -22.37
C TYR A 199 4.35 -6.50 -23.54
N GLU A 200 5.38 -7.36 -23.46
CA GLU A 200 6.41 -7.49 -24.50
C GLU A 200 6.89 -6.12 -25.00
N ASP A 201 6.62 -5.79 -26.28
CA ASP A 201 7.02 -4.54 -26.92
C ASP A 201 5.87 -3.52 -27.03
N SER A 202 4.75 -3.73 -26.33
CA SER A 202 3.55 -2.87 -26.43
C SER A 202 3.56 -1.68 -25.48
N LEU A 203 4.55 -1.56 -24.60
CA LEU A 203 4.63 -0.44 -23.66
C LEU A 203 5.18 0.83 -24.32
N PRO A 204 4.62 2.00 -23.98
CA PRO A 204 5.21 3.26 -24.37
C PRO A 204 6.55 3.50 -23.64
N ASP A 205 7.36 4.37 -24.21
CA ASP A 205 8.47 4.97 -23.49
C ASP A 205 7.89 5.98 -22.47
N PHE A 206 7.78 5.59 -21.22
CA PHE A 206 7.16 6.41 -20.18
C PHE A 206 7.90 7.72 -19.90
N ILE A 207 9.21 7.79 -20.19
CA ILE A 207 9.98 9.04 -20.04
C ILE A 207 9.54 10.04 -21.10
N LYS A 208 9.56 9.64 -22.37
CA LYS A 208 9.10 10.51 -23.47
C LYS A 208 7.62 10.88 -23.33
N LEU A 209 6.81 9.94 -22.82
CA LEU A 209 5.42 10.19 -22.53
C LEU A 209 5.26 11.30 -21.49
N ALA A 210 5.97 11.22 -20.36
CA ALA A 210 5.95 12.24 -19.32
C ALA A 210 6.43 13.60 -19.87
N GLU A 211 7.52 13.62 -20.62
CA GLU A 211 8.04 14.84 -21.28
C GLU A 211 7.03 15.47 -22.24
N SER A 212 6.19 14.67 -22.91
CA SER A 212 5.16 15.18 -23.83
C SER A 212 3.99 15.90 -23.13
N TYR A 213 3.82 15.66 -21.85
CA TYR A 213 2.81 16.33 -21.03
C TYR A 213 3.35 17.56 -20.26
N GLY A 214 4.65 17.81 -20.27
CA GLY A 214 5.32 18.99 -19.69
C GLY A 214 6.13 18.72 -18.44
#